data_dc8c4b1957f549ac2cb8b4e8df793392
#
_entry.id   dc8c4b1957f549ac2cb8b4e8df793392
#
_cell.length_a   1.000
_cell.length_b   1.000
_cell.length_c   1.000
_cell.angle_alpha   90.00
_cell.angle_beta   90.00
_cell.angle_gamma   90.00
#
_symmetry.space_group_name_H-M   'P 1'
#
loop_
_entity.id
_entity.type
_entity.pdbx_description
1 polymer ?
#
loop_
_entity_poly.entity_id
_entity_poly.type
_entity_poly.pdbx_seq_one_letter_code
_entity_poly.pdbx_strand_id
1 'polypeptide(L)'
;MFMPVDFVNASNKMNVSKVNAGRLVMTESAYFSSTTQKECFKELVVERYEIVATLDGHTSDICQEMDGKVFKMSEYEEGVTAPPFHVNCRSCTAPYFDDEFTKDEQRATRDEDSNTYYVPADMTYKEWNEKYVNSELREKSLRTKRSSKKGVSKGYEDKYNYGVNWKVVKSKEYGARFSKISDDEKVTSLIAKRSRDALKNRDGKKTEELYAISLTTGKDVSSITDQHIPFGINRTFKFDKDVKSAEDNDEKVLLIHNHPRGLPPSVSDLNELLNHKNVSGITVGSNGSIYYYSKPNDEINEEDFTVAEKHFKQYTDDVARYEKTMELLAKRYEFVFLKL
;
A
#
# COMPACT_ATOMS: atom_id res chain seq x y z
N MET A 1 -31.25 -12.91 1.12
CA MET A 1 -30.25 -12.36 0.21
C MET A 1 -30.10 -10.88 0.52
N PHE A 2 -29.13 -10.51 1.37
CA PHE A 2 -28.91 -9.11 1.72
C PHE A 2 -28.26 -8.41 0.53
N MET A 3 -28.87 -7.33 0.08
CA MET A 3 -28.36 -6.54 -1.06
C MET A 3 -27.19 -5.66 -0.61
N PRO A 4 -26.12 -5.54 -1.40
CA PRO A 4 -25.00 -4.62 -1.11
C PRO A 4 -25.43 -3.16 -0.88
N VAL A 5 -26.57 -2.77 -1.43
CA VAL A 5 -27.17 -1.43 -1.32
C VAL A 5 -27.51 -1.05 0.13
N ASP A 6 -27.90 -2.00 0.97
CA ASP A 6 -28.26 -1.72 2.36
C ASP A 6 -27.05 -1.43 3.24
N PHE A 7 -25.90 -2.05 2.94
CA PHE A 7 -24.63 -1.78 3.60
C PHE A 7 -24.06 -0.40 3.24
N VAL A 8 -24.14 -0.02 1.97
CA VAL A 8 -23.71 1.32 1.52
C VAL A 8 -24.57 2.40 2.17
N ASN A 9 -25.88 2.19 2.27
CA ASN A 9 -26.78 3.13 2.93
C ASN A 9 -26.56 3.20 4.45
N ALA A 10 -26.28 2.08 5.11
CA ALA A 10 -25.92 2.04 6.53
C ALA A 10 -24.59 2.76 6.79
N SER A 11 -23.59 2.57 5.92
CA SER A 11 -22.30 3.24 6.02
C SER A 11 -22.42 4.76 5.83
N ASN A 12 -23.26 5.22 4.89
CA ASN A 12 -23.55 6.65 4.71
C ASN A 12 -24.23 7.27 5.94
N LYS A 13 -25.13 6.51 6.61
CA LYS A 13 -25.75 6.96 7.88
C LYS A 13 -24.74 7.05 9.03
N MET A 14 -23.65 6.30 8.97
CA MET A 14 -22.58 6.31 9.98
C MET A 14 -21.47 7.32 9.66
N ASN A 15 -21.64 8.16 8.64
CA ASN A 15 -20.66 9.15 8.19
C ASN A 15 -19.29 8.53 7.82
N VAL A 16 -19.33 7.37 7.19
CA VAL A 16 -18.13 6.63 6.75
C VAL A 16 -17.82 6.97 5.30
N SER A 17 -16.54 7.17 4.95
CA SER A 17 -16.15 7.47 3.57
C SER A 17 -16.55 6.35 2.60
N LYS A 18 -16.75 6.69 1.31
CA LYS A 18 -17.07 5.70 0.25
C LYS A 18 -16.01 4.61 0.16
N VAL A 19 -14.74 4.95 0.41
CA VAL A 19 -13.62 4.00 0.39
C VAL A 19 -13.77 2.99 1.53
N ASN A 20 -14.06 3.45 2.74
CA ASN A 20 -14.27 2.57 3.89
C ASN A 20 -15.54 1.74 3.74
N ALA A 21 -16.62 2.31 3.19
CA ALA A 21 -17.82 1.57 2.84
C ALA A 21 -17.50 0.48 1.80
N GLY A 22 -16.73 0.80 0.78
CA GLY A 22 -16.27 -0.16 -0.22
C GLY A 22 -15.41 -1.27 0.38
N ARG A 23 -14.46 -0.93 1.24
CA ARG A 23 -13.62 -1.89 1.97
C ARG A 23 -14.46 -2.84 2.83
N LEU A 24 -15.41 -2.31 3.58
CA LEU A 24 -16.34 -3.10 4.38
C LEU A 24 -17.14 -4.06 3.50
N VAL A 25 -17.80 -3.54 2.45
CA VAL A 25 -18.62 -4.34 1.54
C VAL A 25 -17.78 -5.47 0.91
N MET A 26 -16.59 -5.18 0.41
CA MET A 26 -15.72 -6.19 -0.22
C MET A 26 -15.25 -7.24 0.78
N THR A 27 -14.90 -6.84 2.00
CA THR A 27 -14.45 -7.76 3.04
C THR A 27 -15.57 -8.67 3.52
N GLU A 28 -16.75 -8.10 3.78
CA GLU A 28 -17.93 -8.86 4.18
C GLU A 28 -18.41 -9.78 3.04
N SER A 29 -18.36 -9.33 1.79
CA SER A 29 -18.70 -10.17 0.64
C SER A 29 -17.74 -11.36 0.53
N ALA A 30 -16.45 -11.14 0.75
CA ALA A 30 -15.46 -12.22 0.77
C ALA A 30 -15.71 -13.20 1.92
N TYR A 31 -16.06 -12.70 3.12
CA TYR A 31 -16.41 -13.55 4.26
C TYR A 31 -17.65 -14.40 3.98
N PHE A 32 -18.74 -13.79 3.49
CA PHE A 32 -19.95 -14.54 3.13
C PHE A 32 -19.71 -15.55 2.03
N SER A 33 -18.90 -15.20 1.02
CA SER A 33 -18.51 -16.14 -0.04
C SER A 33 -17.76 -17.33 0.54
N SER A 34 -16.77 -17.10 1.41
CA SER A 34 -16.01 -18.15 2.07
C SER A 34 -16.88 -19.07 2.92
N THR A 35 -17.77 -18.48 3.73
CA THR A 35 -18.71 -19.25 4.58
C THR A 35 -19.68 -20.10 3.73
N THR A 36 -20.17 -19.53 2.62
CA THR A 36 -21.05 -20.27 1.69
C THR A 36 -20.30 -21.42 1.02
N GLN A 37 -19.07 -21.19 0.58
CA GLN A 37 -18.22 -22.25 0.00
C GLN A 37 -17.99 -23.38 1.00
N LYS A 38 -17.71 -23.04 2.27
CA LYS A 38 -17.54 -24.02 3.35
C LYS A 38 -18.75 -24.95 3.48
N GLU A 39 -19.97 -24.39 3.48
CA GLU A 39 -21.18 -25.18 3.56
C GLU A 39 -21.41 -26.03 2.29
N CYS A 40 -21.16 -25.46 1.09
CA CYS A 40 -21.21 -26.23 -0.15
C CYS A 40 -20.21 -27.39 -0.14
N PHE A 41 -18.98 -27.17 0.33
CA PHE A 41 -17.96 -28.21 0.40
C PHE A 41 -18.34 -29.33 1.38
N LYS A 42 -18.99 -29.01 2.49
CA LYS A 42 -19.54 -30.02 3.42
C LYS A 42 -20.64 -30.83 2.78
N GLU A 43 -21.57 -30.21 2.07
CA GLU A 43 -22.67 -30.90 1.37
C GLU A 43 -22.15 -31.84 0.26
N LEU A 44 -21.07 -31.44 -0.42
CA LEU A 44 -20.39 -32.21 -1.46
C LEU A 44 -19.39 -33.23 -0.91
N VAL A 45 -19.27 -33.34 0.41
CA VAL A 45 -18.33 -34.27 1.10
C VAL A 45 -16.88 -34.05 0.64
N VAL A 46 -16.49 -32.76 0.40
CA VAL A 46 -15.11 -32.41 0.09
C VAL A 46 -14.25 -32.65 1.33
N GLU A 47 -13.18 -33.43 1.21
CA GLU A 47 -12.28 -33.72 2.32
C GLU A 47 -11.20 -32.64 2.54
N ARG A 48 -10.72 -32.08 1.41
CA ARG A 48 -9.64 -31.08 1.41
C ARG A 48 -9.98 -29.92 0.46
N TYR A 49 -9.45 -28.77 0.77
CA TYR A 49 -9.54 -27.58 -0.08
C TYR A 49 -8.18 -26.90 -0.20
N GLU A 50 -7.98 -26.18 -1.27
CA GLU A 50 -6.81 -25.35 -1.49
C GLU A 50 -7.15 -23.85 -1.48
N ILE A 51 -6.17 -23.03 -1.16
CA ILE A 51 -6.26 -21.56 -1.24
C ILE A 51 -5.84 -21.13 -2.64
N VAL A 52 -6.69 -20.35 -3.29
CA VAL A 52 -6.44 -19.76 -4.61
C VAL A 52 -6.36 -18.25 -4.48
N ALA A 53 -5.16 -17.69 -4.52
CA ALA A 53 -4.97 -16.24 -4.52
C ALA A 53 -5.05 -15.67 -5.94
N THR A 54 -5.34 -14.40 -6.07
CA THR A 54 -5.26 -13.71 -7.36
C THR A 54 -3.79 -13.55 -7.78
N LEU A 55 -3.43 -13.96 -8.99
CA LEU A 55 -2.08 -13.77 -9.54
C LEU A 55 -1.98 -12.39 -10.18
N ASP A 56 -1.63 -11.38 -9.40
CA ASP A 56 -1.31 -10.03 -9.87
C ASP A 56 -0.38 -9.29 -8.89
N GLY A 57 0.13 -8.14 -9.29
CA GLY A 57 1.03 -7.32 -8.48
C GLY A 57 0.39 -6.66 -7.24
N HIS A 58 -0.92 -6.84 -7.03
CA HIS A 58 -1.66 -6.26 -5.90
C HIS A 58 -2.05 -7.28 -4.83
N THR A 59 -1.63 -8.53 -4.99
CA THR A 59 -1.91 -9.59 -4.01
C THR A 59 -1.02 -9.42 -2.79
N SER A 60 -1.63 -9.37 -1.60
CA SER A 60 -0.92 -9.18 -0.32
C SER A 60 -0.03 -10.36 0.03
N ASP A 61 1.03 -10.11 0.81
CA ASP A 61 2.02 -11.11 1.18
C ASP A 61 1.37 -12.35 1.84
N ILE A 62 0.40 -12.15 2.74
CA ILE A 62 -0.33 -13.27 3.36
C ILE A 62 -1.06 -14.13 2.32
N CYS A 63 -1.67 -13.50 1.30
CA CYS A 63 -2.33 -14.25 0.23
C CYS A 63 -1.32 -14.94 -0.69
N GLN A 64 -0.17 -14.33 -0.94
CA GLN A 64 0.94 -14.94 -1.70
C GLN A 64 1.47 -16.18 -0.99
N GLU A 65 1.64 -16.10 0.34
CA GLU A 65 2.12 -17.21 1.15
C GLU A 65 1.10 -18.34 1.32
N MET A 66 -0.19 -18.00 1.28
CA MET A 66 -1.28 -18.96 1.43
C MET A 66 -1.63 -19.65 0.12
N ASP A 67 -1.29 -19.09 -1.02
CA ASP A 67 -1.62 -19.61 -2.35
C ASP A 67 -1.09 -21.03 -2.56
N GLY A 68 -1.95 -21.93 -3.03
CA GLY A 68 -1.64 -23.34 -3.25
C GLY A 68 -1.54 -24.18 -1.97
N LYS A 69 -1.76 -23.62 -0.78
CA LYS A 69 -1.81 -24.44 0.46
C LYS A 69 -3.10 -25.21 0.54
N VAL A 70 -2.95 -26.49 0.88
CA VAL A 70 -4.05 -27.46 1.00
C VAL A 70 -4.31 -27.73 2.48
N PHE A 71 -5.58 -27.64 2.88
CA PHE A 71 -6.05 -27.91 4.23
C PHE A 71 -7.19 -28.94 4.25
N LYS A 72 -7.39 -29.58 5.39
CA LYS A 72 -8.56 -30.44 5.59
C LYS A 72 -9.80 -29.59 5.89
N MET A 73 -10.98 -30.07 5.51
CA MET A 73 -12.23 -29.37 5.84
C MET A 73 -12.47 -29.18 7.34
N SER A 74 -11.89 -30.05 8.17
CA SER A 74 -11.92 -29.92 9.63
C SER A 74 -11.10 -28.71 10.17
N GLU A 75 -10.21 -28.17 9.35
CA GLU A 75 -9.32 -27.04 9.65
C GLU A 75 -9.83 -25.72 9.06
N TYR A 76 -11.02 -25.74 8.42
CA TYR A 76 -11.57 -24.55 7.74
C TYR A 76 -11.97 -23.47 8.75
N GLU A 77 -11.17 -22.44 8.86
CA GLU A 77 -11.35 -21.30 9.76
C GLU A 77 -11.10 -19.99 8.98
N GLU A 78 -12.15 -19.17 8.84
CA GLU A 78 -12.10 -17.91 8.14
C GLU A 78 -11.12 -16.93 8.82
N GLY A 79 -10.22 -16.35 8.05
CA GLY A 79 -9.17 -15.45 8.55
C GLY A 79 -7.88 -16.16 8.97
N VAL A 80 -7.88 -17.50 9.09
CA VAL A 80 -6.72 -18.30 9.51
C VAL A 80 -6.28 -19.27 8.42
N THR A 81 -7.12 -20.23 8.07
CA THR A 81 -6.87 -21.24 7.02
C THR A 81 -7.73 -21.02 5.80
N ALA A 82 -8.71 -20.12 5.84
CA ALA A 82 -9.58 -19.76 4.74
C ALA A 82 -9.76 -18.23 4.64
N PRO A 83 -9.98 -17.66 3.43
CA PRO A 83 -10.23 -16.23 3.26
C PRO A 83 -11.50 -15.76 3.98
N PRO A 84 -11.61 -14.44 4.25
CA PRO A 84 -10.66 -13.36 3.95
C PRO A 84 -9.54 -13.28 4.98
N PHE A 85 -8.28 -13.19 4.54
CA PHE A 85 -7.11 -13.05 5.44
C PHE A 85 -6.84 -11.61 5.83
N HIS A 86 -7.40 -10.65 5.12
CA HIS A 86 -7.23 -9.21 5.31
C HIS A 86 -8.39 -8.44 4.65
N VAL A 87 -8.44 -7.14 4.92
CA VAL A 87 -9.40 -6.23 4.27
C VAL A 87 -9.20 -6.23 2.74
N ASN A 88 -10.29 -6.27 1.96
CA ASN A 88 -10.28 -6.39 0.51
C ASN A 88 -9.59 -7.68 -0.02
N CYS A 89 -9.61 -8.75 0.75
CA CYS A 89 -9.08 -10.03 0.31
C CYS A 89 -9.81 -10.52 -0.95
N ARG A 90 -9.02 -10.94 -1.96
CA ARG A 90 -9.54 -11.46 -3.24
C ARG A 90 -9.27 -12.94 -3.43
N SER A 91 -8.66 -13.57 -2.43
CA SER A 91 -8.44 -15.02 -2.43
C SER A 91 -9.75 -15.75 -2.22
N CYS A 92 -9.84 -16.95 -2.75
CA CYS A 92 -10.94 -17.88 -2.53
C CYS A 92 -10.41 -19.26 -2.19
N THR A 93 -11.32 -20.21 -1.94
CA THR A 93 -11.00 -21.63 -1.77
C THR A 93 -11.52 -22.43 -2.96
N ALA A 94 -10.84 -23.51 -3.32
CA ALA A 94 -11.29 -24.49 -4.30
C ALA A 94 -11.25 -25.90 -3.67
N PRO A 95 -12.14 -26.82 -4.06
CA PRO A 95 -12.01 -28.20 -3.66
C PRO A 95 -10.70 -28.79 -4.17
N TYR A 96 -9.99 -29.53 -3.33
CA TYR A 96 -8.75 -30.18 -3.72
C TYR A 96 -8.95 -31.67 -3.91
N PHE A 97 -8.65 -32.19 -5.12
CA PHE A 97 -8.71 -33.59 -5.49
C PHE A 97 -7.32 -34.06 -5.95
N ASP A 98 -6.88 -35.18 -5.43
CA ASP A 98 -5.64 -35.85 -5.88
C ASP A 98 -5.91 -36.71 -7.15
N ASP A 99 -6.43 -36.08 -8.20
CA ASP A 99 -6.74 -36.77 -9.43
C ASP A 99 -6.01 -36.22 -10.66
N GLU A 100 -6.04 -36.93 -11.76
CA GLU A 100 -5.42 -36.52 -13.02
C GLU A 100 -6.30 -35.56 -13.83
N PHE A 101 -7.56 -35.34 -13.42
CA PHE A 101 -8.54 -34.56 -14.18
C PHE A 101 -8.28 -33.05 -14.13
N THR A 102 -7.62 -32.56 -13.07
CA THR A 102 -7.33 -31.12 -12.88
C THR A 102 -5.98 -30.67 -13.48
N LYS A 103 -5.17 -31.61 -14.01
CA LYS A 103 -3.81 -31.28 -14.50
C LYS A 103 -3.77 -30.32 -15.68
N ASP A 104 -4.82 -30.23 -16.49
CA ASP A 104 -4.90 -29.37 -17.67
C ASP A 104 -5.75 -28.12 -17.43
N GLU A 105 -6.19 -27.88 -16.19
CA GLU A 105 -6.92 -26.69 -15.84
C GLU A 105 -6.02 -25.45 -15.83
N GLN A 106 -6.64 -24.29 -16.05
CA GLN A 106 -5.93 -23.02 -16.11
C GLN A 106 -6.54 -22.03 -15.14
N ARG A 107 -5.68 -21.19 -14.53
CA ARG A 107 -6.10 -20.04 -13.72
C ARG A 107 -5.76 -18.75 -14.42
N ALA A 108 -6.65 -17.76 -14.27
CA ALA A 108 -6.45 -16.43 -14.81
C ALA A 108 -5.44 -15.63 -13.98
N THR A 109 -4.59 -14.90 -14.66
CA THR A 109 -3.64 -13.95 -14.08
C THR A 109 -3.68 -12.63 -14.84
N ARG A 110 -3.08 -11.58 -14.28
CA ARG A 110 -3.00 -10.25 -14.91
C ARG A 110 -1.56 -9.76 -14.96
N ASP A 111 -1.20 -9.17 -16.10
CA ASP A 111 0.06 -8.45 -16.24
C ASP A 111 -0.01 -7.03 -15.61
N GLU A 112 1.11 -6.29 -15.68
CA GLU A 112 1.22 -4.92 -15.17
C GLU A 112 0.25 -3.94 -15.88
N ASP A 113 -0.15 -4.25 -17.12
CA ASP A 113 -1.09 -3.46 -17.93
C ASP A 113 -2.56 -3.91 -17.72
N SER A 114 -2.82 -4.78 -16.74
CA SER A 114 -4.15 -5.35 -16.42
C SER A 114 -4.73 -6.26 -17.52
N ASN A 115 -3.93 -6.72 -18.50
CA ASN A 115 -4.37 -7.70 -19.47
C ASN A 115 -4.45 -9.08 -18.81
N THR A 116 -5.55 -9.80 -19.05
CA THR A 116 -5.73 -11.15 -18.53
C THR A 116 -5.08 -12.18 -19.44
N TYR A 117 -4.30 -13.08 -18.86
CA TYR A 117 -3.79 -14.27 -19.52
C TYR A 117 -3.96 -15.49 -18.61
N TYR A 118 -3.65 -16.69 -19.10
CA TYR A 118 -3.89 -17.93 -18.38
C TYR A 118 -2.58 -18.67 -18.13
N VAL A 119 -2.48 -19.29 -16.96
CA VAL A 119 -1.37 -20.14 -16.52
C VAL A 119 -1.92 -21.46 -16.01
N PRO A 120 -1.11 -22.53 -15.88
CA PRO A 120 -1.56 -23.78 -15.27
C PRO A 120 -2.19 -23.55 -13.90
N ALA A 121 -3.26 -24.27 -13.58
CA ALA A 121 -4.00 -24.09 -12.35
C ALA A 121 -3.16 -24.37 -11.10
N ASP A 122 -2.24 -25.32 -11.19
CA ASP A 122 -1.30 -25.72 -10.13
C ASP A 122 -0.13 -24.75 -9.91
N MET A 123 0.02 -23.73 -10.78
CA MET A 123 1.06 -22.71 -10.64
C MET A 123 0.77 -21.82 -9.44
N THR A 124 1.62 -21.87 -8.43
CA THR A 124 1.53 -21.01 -7.24
C THR A 124 1.92 -19.56 -7.54
N TYR A 125 1.51 -18.61 -6.67
CA TYR A 125 1.92 -17.21 -6.77
C TYR A 125 3.45 -17.04 -6.82
N LYS A 126 4.17 -17.84 -6.03
CA LYS A 126 5.63 -17.82 -6.01
C LYS A 126 6.23 -18.20 -7.36
N GLU A 127 5.78 -19.29 -7.96
CA GLU A 127 6.23 -19.75 -9.26
C GLU A 127 5.87 -18.77 -10.37
N TRP A 128 4.65 -18.23 -10.32
CA TRP A 128 4.21 -17.17 -11.24
C TRP A 128 5.08 -15.94 -11.14
N ASN A 129 5.34 -15.44 -9.92
CA ASN A 129 6.17 -14.27 -9.67
C ASN A 129 7.63 -14.49 -10.15
N GLU A 130 8.20 -15.66 -9.87
CA GLU A 130 9.55 -16.01 -10.34
C GLU A 130 9.64 -16.12 -11.87
N LYS A 131 8.62 -16.68 -12.51
CA LYS A 131 8.63 -16.96 -13.95
C LYS A 131 8.26 -15.74 -14.79
N TYR A 132 7.27 -14.96 -14.40
CA TYR A 132 6.70 -13.89 -15.22
C TYR A 132 7.13 -12.50 -14.74
N VAL A 133 7.15 -12.25 -13.45
CA VAL A 133 7.53 -10.94 -12.90
C VAL A 133 9.04 -10.82 -12.75
N ASN A 134 9.67 -11.75 -12.05
CA ASN A 134 11.14 -11.69 -11.80
C ASN A 134 11.97 -12.08 -13.03
N SER A 135 11.46 -12.90 -13.96
CA SER A 135 12.19 -13.25 -15.17
C SER A 135 12.28 -12.05 -16.13
N GLU A 136 11.22 -11.26 -16.27
CA GLU A 136 11.24 -10.02 -17.03
C GLU A 136 12.19 -8.99 -16.43
N LEU A 137 12.20 -8.85 -15.09
CA LEU A 137 13.16 -8.01 -14.38
C LEU A 137 14.61 -8.51 -14.57
N ARG A 138 14.80 -9.84 -14.58
CA ARG A 138 16.12 -10.46 -14.81
C ARG A 138 16.57 -10.32 -16.27
N GLU A 139 15.66 -10.50 -17.25
CA GLU A 139 15.94 -10.24 -18.66
C GLU A 139 16.20 -8.76 -18.95
N LYS A 140 15.40 -7.85 -18.37
CA LYS A 140 15.67 -6.41 -18.41
C LYS A 140 17.05 -6.09 -17.84
N SER A 141 17.40 -6.66 -16.70
CA SER A 141 18.74 -6.51 -16.07
C SER A 141 19.88 -7.11 -16.88
N LEU A 142 19.69 -8.25 -17.54
CA LEU A 142 20.68 -8.89 -18.40
C LEU A 142 20.82 -8.17 -19.75
N ARG A 143 19.74 -7.62 -20.28
CA ARG A 143 19.77 -6.74 -21.47
C ARG A 143 20.53 -5.45 -21.20
N THR A 144 20.35 -4.84 -20.02
CA THR A 144 21.09 -3.65 -19.56
C THR A 144 22.58 -3.92 -19.45
N LYS A 145 23.01 -5.10 -18.91
CA LYS A 145 24.42 -5.51 -18.83
C LYS A 145 25.04 -5.87 -20.19
N ARG A 146 24.23 -6.29 -21.18
CA ARG A 146 24.70 -6.58 -22.55
C ARG A 146 24.77 -5.32 -23.43
N SER A 147 23.91 -4.31 -23.19
CA SER A 147 23.89 -3.06 -23.95
C SER A 147 25.03 -2.10 -23.61
N SER A 148 25.70 -2.27 -22.45
CA SER A 148 26.91 -1.49 -22.12
C SER A 148 28.12 -1.81 -23.02
N LYS A 149 28.00 -2.76 -23.97
CA LYS A 149 29.06 -3.12 -24.93
C LYS A 149 28.76 -2.86 -26.42
N LYS A 150 27.56 -2.39 -26.80
CA LYS A 150 27.29 -1.89 -28.18
C LYS A 150 26.01 -1.04 -28.24
N GLY A 151 26.15 0.17 -28.72
CA GLY A 151 25.24 1.17 -29.27
C GLY A 151 23.72 0.96 -29.20
N VAL A 152 23.12 1.84 -28.45
CA VAL A 152 21.80 2.51 -28.59
C VAL A 152 20.67 1.75 -29.30
N SER A 153 19.74 1.20 -28.52
CA SER A 153 18.33 1.19 -28.87
C SER A 153 17.54 1.88 -27.72
N LYS A 154 16.68 2.86 -28.08
CA LYS A 154 15.85 3.62 -27.15
C LYS A 154 14.82 2.68 -26.49
N GLY A 155 15.17 2.10 -25.34
CA GLY A 155 14.21 1.58 -24.37
C GLY A 155 13.77 2.75 -23.48
N TYR A 156 12.53 2.73 -23.00
CA TYR A 156 12.04 3.66 -21.98
C TYR A 156 12.97 3.57 -20.78
N GLU A 157 13.94 4.47 -20.68
CA GLU A 157 14.73 4.66 -19.47
C GLU A 157 13.79 5.26 -18.42
N ASP A 158 13.71 4.62 -17.24
CA ASP A 158 13.01 5.18 -16.09
C ASP A 158 13.66 6.56 -15.82
N LYS A 159 12.90 7.63 -16.08
CA LYS A 159 13.34 9.02 -16.03
C LYS A 159 13.82 9.43 -14.62
N TYR A 160 13.50 8.62 -13.61
CA TYR A 160 13.68 8.95 -12.22
C TYR A 160 14.88 8.23 -11.59
N ASN A 161 15.67 8.99 -10.83
CA ASN A 161 16.69 8.46 -9.96
C ASN A 161 16.09 8.24 -8.55
N TYR A 162 15.96 7.00 -8.13
CA TYR A 162 15.44 6.62 -6.81
C TYR A 162 16.52 6.60 -5.72
N GLY A 163 17.78 6.84 -6.07
CA GLY A 163 18.88 6.91 -5.12
C GLY A 163 18.74 8.13 -4.18
N VAL A 164 19.04 7.89 -2.90
CA VAL A 164 18.94 8.93 -1.86
C VAL A 164 20.08 9.94 -1.96
N ASN A 165 19.76 11.22 -1.94
CA ASN A 165 20.74 12.30 -1.86
C ASN A 165 21.30 12.41 -0.43
N TRP A 166 22.24 11.53 -0.09
CA TRP A 166 22.83 11.46 1.24
C TRP A 166 23.56 12.71 1.67
N LYS A 167 24.04 13.53 0.73
CA LYS A 167 24.65 14.83 1.06
C LYS A 167 23.63 15.75 1.74
N VAL A 168 22.41 15.78 1.25
CA VAL A 168 21.32 16.56 1.85
C VAL A 168 20.79 15.88 3.12
N VAL A 169 20.43 14.60 3.05
CA VAL A 169 19.74 13.89 4.14
C VAL A 169 20.59 13.75 5.41
N LYS A 170 21.93 13.70 5.29
CA LYS A 170 22.86 13.66 6.45
C LYS A 170 23.23 15.03 6.98
N SER A 171 22.86 16.11 6.31
CA SER A 171 23.21 17.45 6.74
C SER A 171 22.51 17.85 8.06
N LYS A 172 23.09 18.82 8.76
CA LYS A 172 22.49 19.38 9.98
C LYS A 172 21.20 20.13 9.66
N GLU A 173 21.18 20.81 8.53
CA GLU A 173 20.05 21.60 8.02
C GLU A 173 18.84 20.69 7.76
N TYR A 174 19.05 19.46 7.26
CA TYR A 174 17.96 18.49 7.09
C TYR A 174 17.31 18.15 8.43
N GLY A 175 18.12 17.85 9.45
CA GLY A 175 17.60 17.57 10.79
C GLY A 175 16.92 18.77 11.46
N ALA A 176 17.44 19.97 11.24
CA ALA A 176 16.90 21.19 11.83
C ALA A 176 15.50 21.55 11.30
N ARG A 177 15.11 21.07 10.11
CA ARG A 177 13.77 21.33 9.55
C ARG A 177 12.64 20.77 10.42
N PHE A 178 12.89 19.69 11.15
CA PHE A 178 11.88 19.04 11.99
C PHE A 178 11.50 19.86 13.24
N SER A 179 12.27 20.90 13.60
CA SER A 179 11.87 21.84 14.65
C SER A 179 10.60 22.64 14.32
N LYS A 180 10.19 22.65 13.04
CA LYS A 180 8.89 23.23 12.63
C LYS A 180 7.69 22.35 12.99
N ILE A 181 7.93 21.08 13.38
CA ILE A 181 6.88 20.13 13.76
C ILE A 181 6.75 20.08 15.29
N SER A 182 7.87 20.16 16.01
CA SER A 182 7.90 20.10 17.47
C SER A 182 9.08 20.88 18.03
N ASP A 183 8.89 21.55 19.15
CA ASP A 183 9.97 22.21 19.91
C ASP A 183 10.72 21.24 20.83
N ASP A 184 10.22 20.03 21.04
CA ASP A 184 10.86 19.00 21.84
C ASP A 184 12.02 18.36 21.04
N GLU A 185 13.24 18.52 21.54
CA GLU A 185 14.45 17.99 20.92
C GLU A 185 14.46 16.46 20.81
N LYS A 186 13.86 15.75 21.77
CA LYS A 186 13.73 14.30 21.74
C LYS A 186 12.80 13.86 20.59
N VAL A 187 11.68 14.56 20.41
CA VAL A 187 10.72 14.31 19.34
C VAL A 187 11.36 14.59 17.98
N THR A 188 11.98 15.75 17.81
CA THR A 188 12.62 16.13 16.53
C THR A 188 13.76 15.19 16.15
N SER A 189 14.54 14.72 17.14
CA SER A 189 15.59 13.71 16.94
C SER A 189 15.01 12.37 16.49
N LEU A 190 13.88 11.94 17.06
CA LEU A 190 13.20 10.71 16.67
C LEU A 190 12.62 10.83 15.24
N ILE A 191 11.97 11.95 14.91
CA ILE A 191 11.49 12.20 13.54
C ILE A 191 12.66 12.11 12.55
N ALA A 192 13.76 12.79 12.82
CA ALA A 192 14.95 12.78 11.96
C ALA A 192 15.55 11.36 11.81
N LYS A 193 15.55 10.57 12.89
CA LYS A 193 16.00 9.19 12.87
C LYS A 193 15.11 8.33 11.95
N ARG A 194 13.78 8.32 12.18
CA ARG A 194 12.86 7.49 11.40
C ARG A 194 12.78 7.90 9.93
N SER A 195 12.87 9.19 9.64
CA SER A 195 12.99 9.69 8.27
C SER A 195 14.23 9.14 7.56
N ARG A 196 15.37 9.12 8.26
CA ARG A 196 16.62 8.55 7.71
C ARG A 196 16.58 7.02 7.61
N ASP A 197 15.93 6.34 8.55
CA ASP A 197 15.76 4.88 8.52
C ASP A 197 14.96 4.48 7.27
N ALA A 198 13.79 5.11 7.01
CA ALA A 198 12.99 4.88 5.83
C ALA A 198 13.77 5.08 4.53
N LEU A 199 14.49 6.20 4.41
CA LEU A 199 15.30 6.49 3.23
C LEU A 199 16.47 5.53 3.07
N LYS A 200 17.11 5.09 4.17
CA LYS A 200 18.25 4.14 4.12
C LYS A 200 17.82 2.75 3.66
N ASN A 201 16.72 2.24 4.19
CA ASN A 201 16.25 0.89 3.89
C ASN A 201 15.72 0.79 2.46
N ARG A 202 15.30 1.91 1.88
CA ARG A 202 14.68 2.00 0.55
C ARG A 202 15.54 2.72 -0.50
N ASP A 203 16.82 2.98 -0.20
CA ASP A 203 17.77 3.63 -1.14
C ASP A 203 17.85 2.88 -2.47
N GLY A 204 17.56 3.59 -3.56
CA GLY A 204 17.50 3.03 -4.91
C GLY A 204 16.29 2.13 -5.21
N LYS A 205 15.34 1.98 -4.29
CA LYS A 205 14.14 1.14 -4.45
C LYS A 205 12.90 2.00 -4.70
N LYS A 206 11.88 1.38 -5.32
CA LYS A 206 10.56 1.98 -5.57
C LYS A 206 9.57 1.73 -4.42
N THR A 207 10.01 1.11 -3.34
CA THR A 207 9.17 0.70 -2.20
C THR A 207 9.21 1.71 -1.07
N GLU A 208 8.22 1.65 -0.19
CA GLU A 208 8.02 2.59 0.90
C GLU A 208 8.05 1.90 2.27
N GLU A 209 8.35 2.66 3.30
CA GLU A 209 8.23 2.26 4.70
C GLU A 209 7.37 3.28 5.44
N LEU A 210 6.67 2.81 6.47
CA LEU A 210 5.81 3.62 7.30
C LEU A 210 6.19 3.47 8.78
N TYR A 211 6.39 4.58 9.44
CA TYR A 211 6.58 4.66 10.89
C TYR A 211 5.48 5.52 11.50
N ALA A 212 5.00 5.15 12.67
CA ALA A 212 4.16 5.97 13.52
C ALA A 212 4.93 6.29 14.80
N ILE A 213 5.00 7.57 15.16
CA ILE A 213 5.64 8.04 16.39
C ILE A 213 4.68 8.92 17.16
N SER A 214 4.82 8.93 18.49
CA SER A 214 4.09 9.84 19.35
C SER A 214 4.85 11.17 19.47
N LEU A 215 4.21 12.25 19.05
CA LEU A 215 4.70 13.63 19.29
C LEU A 215 4.56 14.06 20.74
N THR A 216 3.69 13.37 21.50
CA THR A 216 3.45 13.66 22.93
C THR A 216 4.52 13.04 23.81
N THR A 217 4.91 11.77 23.54
CA THR A 217 5.83 11.02 24.41
C THR A 217 7.24 10.91 23.83
N GLY A 218 7.43 11.23 22.55
CA GLY A 218 8.69 11.05 21.84
C GLY A 218 9.11 9.57 21.76
N LYS A 219 8.16 8.68 21.52
CA LYS A 219 8.40 7.24 21.36
C LYS A 219 7.83 6.72 20.05
N ASP A 220 8.38 5.58 19.59
CA ASP A 220 7.76 4.84 18.51
C ASP A 220 6.42 4.25 18.96
N VAL A 221 5.43 4.30 18.07
CA VAL A 221 4.10 3.70 18.24
C VAL A 221 4.03 2.39 17.46
N SER A 222 4.32 2.43 16.15
CA SER A 222 4.29 1.26 15.28
C SER A 222 5.13 1.48 14.02
N SER A 223 5.38 0.41 13.24
CA SER A 223 6.06 0.54 11.94
C SER A 223 5.68 -0.59 10.99
N ILE A 224 5.83 -0.31 9.68
CA ILE A 224 5.73 -1.29 8.59
C ILE A 224 6.96 -1.10 7.71
N THR A 225 7.88 -2.08 7.72
CA THR A 225 9.21 -1.97 7.13
C THR A 225 9.60 -3.15 6.24
N ASP A 226 8.77 -4.16 6.15
CA ASP A 226 9.02 -5.45 5.49
C ASP A 226 8.30 -5.63 4.16
N GLN A 227 7.41 -4.70 3.80
CA GLN A 227 6.68 -4.77 2.54
C GLN A 227 7.54 -4.30 1.36
N HIS A 228 7.32 -4.92 0.21
CA HIS A 228 8.04 -4.64 -1.04
C HIS A 228 7.11 -4.16 -2.17
N ILE A 229 6.06 -3.43 -1.80
CA ILE A 229 5.05 -2.89 -2.73
C ILE A 229 5.62 -1.63 -3.39
N PRO A 230 5.73 -1.58 -4.72
CA PRO A 230 6.18 -0.37 -5.41
C PRO A 230 5.20 0.79 -5.19
N PHE A 231 5.73 1.93 -4.75
CA PHE A 231 5.00 3.19 -4.57
C PHE A 231 3.77 3.09 -3.65
N GLY A 232 3.85 2.25 -2.62
CA GLY A 232 2.76 2.13 -1.65
C GLY A 232 3.07 1.25 -0.46
N ILE A 233 2.18 1.29 0.53
CA ILE A 233 2.22 0.52 1.76
C ILE A 233 0.82 0.03 2.08
N ASN A 234 0.67 -1.26 2.37
CA ASN A 234 -0.56 -1.80 2.94
C ASN A 234 -0.50 -1.72 4.46
N ARG A 235 -1.39 -0.94 5.06
CA ARG A 235 -1.48 -0.87 6.52
C ARG A 235 -1.98 -2.20 7.09
N THR A 236 -1.35 -2.62 8.18
CA THR A 236 -1.73 -3.86 8.87
C THR A 236 -2.69 -3.55 10.03
N PHE A 237 -3.55 -4.51 10.36
CA PHE A 237 -4.44 -4.39 11.53
C PHE A 237 -3.67 -4.06 12.82
N LYS A 238 -2.49 -4.64 13.01
CA LYS A 238 -1.63 -4.34 14.16
C LYS A 238 -1.22 -2.87 14.17
N PHE A 239 -0.78 -2.34 13.04
CA PHE A 239 -0.36 -0.94 12.93
C PHE A 239 -1.52 0.01 13.27
N ASP A 240 -2.70 -0.23 12.70
CA ASP A 240 -3.89 0.59 12.95
C ASP A 240 -4.35 0.51 14.40
N LYS A 241 -4.29 -0.66 15.00
CA LYS A 241 -4.58 -0.85 16.42
C LYS A 241 -3.61 -0.09 17.32
N ASP A 242 -2.32 -0.14 17.02
CA ASP A 242 -1.29 0.56 17.81
C ASP A 242 -1.49 2.09 17.71
N VAL A 243 -1.73 2.62 16.50
CA VAL A 243 -2.04 4.05 16.29
C VAL A 243 -3.30 4.45 17.04
N LYS A 244 -4.37 3.66 16.92
CA LYS A 244 -5.63 3.92 17.61
C LYS A 244 -5.47 3.92 19.13
N SER A 245 -4.68 2.98 19.67
CA SER A 245 -4.39 2.92 21.10
C SER A 245 -3.66 4.18 21.59
N ALA A 246 -2.73 4.74 20.80
CA ALA A 246 -2.07 6.00 21.15
C ALA A 246 -3.06 7.16 21.14
N GLU A 247 -3.95 7.25 20.14
CA GLU A 247 -4.99 8.28 20.07
C GLU A 247 -6.00 8.19 21.25
N ASP A 248 -6.35 6.98 21.67
CA ASP A 248 -7.25 6.76 22.82
C ASP A 248 -6.62 7.20 24.15
N ASN A 249 -5.28 7.31 24.21
CA ASN A 249 -4.51 7.92 25.28
C ASN A 249 -4.20 9.42 25.07
N ASP A 250 -4.95 10.09 24.19
CA ASP A 250 -4.79 11.51 23.82
C ASP A 250 -3.39 11.86 23.27
N GLU A 251 -2.64 10.89 22.73
CA GLU A 251 -1.37 11.15 22.10
C GLU A 251 -1.57 11.75 20.70
N LYS A 252 -0.71 12.71 20.35
CA LYS A 252 -0.59 13.20 18.97
C LYS A 252 0.37 12.27 18.22
N VAL A 253 -0.07 11.70 17.11
CA VAL A 253 0.72 10.76 16.31
C VAL A 253 1.16 11.39 15.00
N LEU A 254 2.43 11.17 14.63
CA LEU A 254 2.98 11.53 13.34
C LEU A 254 3.29 10.27 12.54
N LEU A 255 2.69 10.16 11.37
CA LEU A 255 3.03 9.15 10.36
C LEU A 255 4.21 9.63 9.51
N ILE A 256 5.20 8.79 9.31
CA ILE A 256 6.41 9.09 8.54
C ILE A 256 6.58 8.03 7.48
N HIS A 257 6.56 8.38 6.21
CA HIS A 257 6.87 7.46 5.12
C HIS A 257 7.73 8.12 4.04
N ASN A 258 8.42 7.30 3.27
CA ASN A 258 9.26 7.79 2.19
C ASN A 258 8.53 7.75 0.85
N HIS A 259 8.76 8.79 0.04
CA HIS A 259 8.37 8.81 -1.36
C HIS A 259 9.60 8.66 -2.26
N PRO A 260 9.74 7.55 -3.02
CA PRO A 260 10.94 7.27 -3.83
C PRO A 260 11.23 8.34 -4.89
N ARG A 261 10.20 9.01 -5.41
CA ARG A 261 10.34 10.11 -6.39
C ARG A 261 10.53 11.49 -5.75
N GLY A 262 10.46 11.59 -4.42
CA GLY A 262 10.49 12.88 -3.72
C GLY A 262 9.24 13.73 -3.93
N LEU A 263 8.13 13.12 -4.30
CA LEU A 263 6.83 13.77 -4.47
C LEU A 263 6.22 14.15 -3.11
N PRO A 264 5.34 15.16 -3.07
CA PRO A 264 4.46 15.43 -1.93
C PRO A 264 3.54 14.25 -1.59
N PRO A 265 2.79 14.30 -0.47
CA PRO A 265 1.82 13.26 -0.14
C PRO A 265 0.80 13.07 -1.26
N SER A 266 0.34 11.84 -1.44
CA SER A 266 -0.76 11.51 -2.35
C SER A 266 -2.12 11.88 -1.73
N VAL A 267 -3.17 11.86 -2.55
CA VAL A 267 -4.56 11.99 -2.07
C VAL A 267 -4.89 10.88 -1.07
N SER A 268 -4.38 9.67 -1.31
CA SER A 268 -4.56 8.54 -0.39
C SER A 268 -3.95 8.81 0.99
N ASP A 269 -2.73 9.39 1.04
CA ASP A 269 -2.07 9.72 2.31
C ASP A 269 -2.86 10.76 3.12
N LEU A 270 -3.48 11.72 2.44
CA LEU A 270 -4.32 12.73 3.07
C LEU A 270 -5.64 12.15 3.59
N ASN A 271 -6.33 11.38 2.74
CA ASN A 271 -7.62 10.78 3.08
C ASN A 271 -7.51 9.74 4.21
N GLU A 272 -6.36 9.09 4.31
CA GLU A 272 -6.08 8.15 5.42
C GLU A 272 -6.19 8.83 6.79
N LEU A 273 -5.83 10.11 6.89
CA LEU A 273 -5.91 10.85 8.14
C LEU A 273 -7.35 11.16 8.58
N LEU A 274 -8.35 11.06 7.68
CA LEU A 274 -9.75 11.35 8.01
C LEU A 274 -10.31 10.45 9.10
N ASN A 275 -9.79 9.23 9.22
CA ASN A 275 -10.21 8.24 10.21
C ASN A 275 -9.62 8.48 11.60
N HIS A 276 -8.79 9.50 11.74
CA HIS A 276 -8.00 9.79 12.94
C HIS A 276 -8.38 11.14 13.57
N LYS A 277 -8.21 11.25 14.90
CA LYS A 277 -8.45 12.51 15.63
C LYS A 277 -7.20 13.37 15.68
N ASN A 278 -6.07 12.77 16.06
CA ASN A 278 -4.83 13.46 16.44
C ASN A 278 -3.64 12.95 15.62
N VAL A 279 -3.84 12.63 14.34
CA VAL A 279 -2.78 12.14 13.44
C VAL A 279 -2.46 13.18 12.38
N SER A 280 -1.18 13.37 12.14
CA SER A 280 -0.61 14.13 11.03
C SER A 280 0.41 13.28 10.28
N GLY A 281 0.87 13.73 9.12
CA GLY A 281 1.82 12.98 8.32
C GLY A 281 3.01 13.80 7.83
N ILE A 282 4.12 13.12 7.56
CA ILE A 282 5.20 13.64 6.73
C ILE A 282 5.57 12.62 5.65
N THR A 283 5.86 13.12 4.46
CA THR A 283 6.56 12.38 3.44
C THR A 283 7.99 12.87 3.32
N VAL A 284 8.94 11.94 3.18
CA VAL A 284 10.37 12.23 3.01
C VAL A 284 10.85 11.69 1.68
N GLY A 285 11.36 12.55 0.84
CA GLY A 285 11.79 12.21 -0.51
C GLY A 285 13.25 11.78 -0.60
N SER A 286 13.58 10.91 -1.57
CA SER A 286 14.96 10.52 -1.88
C SER A 286 15.84 11.72 -2.25
N ASN A 287 15.26 12.78 -2.79
CA ASN A 287 15.95 14.06 -3.09
C ASN A 287 16.21 14.94 -1.85
N GLY A 288 15.72 14.53 -0.66
CA GLY A 288 15.80 15.28 0.59
C GLY A 288 14.65 16.26 0.82
N SER A 289 13.57 16.19 0.04
CA SER A 289 12.33 16.92 0.31
C SER A 289 11.65 16.37 1.58
N ILE A 290 10.95 17.24 2.29
CA ILE A 290 10.12 16.88 3.45
C ILE A 290 8.84 17.69 3.33
N TYR A 291 7.70 17.00 3.38
CA TYR A 291 6.37 17.63 3.36
C TYR A 291 5.59 17.21 4.58
N TYR A 292 5.19 18.19 5.39
CA TYR A 292 4.28 17.99 6.50
C TYR A 292 2.85 18.26 6.05
N TYR A 293 1.91 17.45 6.51
CA TYR A 293 0.49 17.63 6.24
C TYR A 293 -0.38 17.22 7.42
N SER A 294 -1.48 17.94 7.60
CA SER A 294 -2.52 17.61 8.57
C SER A 294 -3.71 16.97 7.88
N LYS A 295 -4.65 16.49 8.69
CA LYS A 295 -5.92 15.96 8.22
C LYS A 295 -6.72 17.02 7.45
N PRO A 296 -7.24 16.71 6.25
CA PRO A 296 -8.21 17.57 5.56
C PRO A 296 -9.57 17.56 6.27
N ASN A 297 -10.37 18.59 6.03
CA ASN A 297 -11.72 18.68 6.62
C ASN A 297 -12.71 17.73 5.96
N ASP A 298 -12.47 17.34 4.70
CA ASP A 298 -13.32 16.41 3.95
C ASP A 298 -12.47 15.52 3.03
N GLU A 299 -13.08 14.46 2.49
CA GLU A 299 -12.45 13.53 1.56
C GLU A 299 -12.09 14.22 0.24
N ILE A 300 -10.81 14.15 -0.14
CA ILE A 300 -10.33 14.63 -1.43
C ILE A 300 -10.55 13.53 -2.46
N ASN A 301 -11.30 13.82 -3.52
CA ASN A 301 -11.49 12.85 -4.60
C ASN A 301 -10.41 13.03 -5.70
N GLU A 302 -10.16 11.96 -6.45
CA GLU A 302 -9.15 11.95 -7.53
C GLU A 302 -9.51 12.91 -8.68
N GLU A 303 -10.78 13.22 -8.89
CA GLU A 303 -11.22 14.17 -9.90
C GLU A 303 -10.79 15.60 -9.52
N ASP A 304 -10.96 15.98 -8.26
CA ASP A 304 -10.52 17.28 -7.74
C ASP A 304 -9.00 17.44 -7.82
N PHE A 305 -8.25 16.38 -7.51
CA PHE A 305 -6.81 16.37 -7.71
C PHE A 305 -6.44 16.59 -9.19
N THR A 306 -7.08 15.83 -10.09
CA THR A 306 -6.84 15.93 -11.54
C THR A 306 -7.19 17.31 -12.08
N VAL A 307 -8.27 17.90 -11.62
CA VAL A 307 -8.66 19.27 -12.00
C VAL A 307 -7.65 20.28 -11.48
N ALA A 308 -7.24 20.17 -10.21
CA ALA A 308 -6.23 21.03 -9.61
C ALA A 308 -4.88 20.93 -10.33
N GLU A 309 -4.43 19.71 -10.66
CA GLU A 309 -3.16 19.49 -11.37
C GLU A 309 -3.17 20.12 -12.77
N LYS A 310 -4.31 20.11 -13.48
CA LYS A 310 -4.44 20.73 -14.80
C LYS A 310 -4.13 22.24 -14.80
N HIS A 311 -4.34 22.95 -13.67
CA HIS A 311 -3.98 24.35 -13.54
C HIS A 311 -2.46 24.59 -13.55
N PHE A 312 -1.66 23.58 -13.28
CA PHE A 312 -0.20 23.69 -13.14
C PHE A 312 0.57 22.95 -14.24
N LYS A 313 -0.07 22.64 -15.39
CA LYS A 313 0.56 21.98 -16.55
C LYS A 313 1.79 22.69 -17.12
N GLN A 314 1.94 23.99 -16.87
CA GLN A 314 3.12 24.78 -17.28
C GLN A 314 4.39 24.35 -16.54
N TYR A 315 4.28 23.68 -15.39
CA TYR A 315 5.43 23.14 -14.69
C TYR A 315 5.84 21.80 -15.31
N THR A 316 7.02 21.79 -15.91
CA THR A 316 7.59 20.58 -16.56
C THR A 316 8.20 19.61 -15.54
N ASP A 317 8.54 20.12 -14.34
CA ASP A 317 8.99 19.31 -13.23
C ASP A 317 7.77 18.76 -12.45
N ASP A 318 7.69 17.45 -12.36
CA ASP A 318 6.58 16.76 -11.70
C ASP A 318 6.48 17.13 -10.22
N VAL A 319 7.62 17.26 -9.51
CA VAL A 319 7.65 17.61 -8.09
C VAL A 319 7.04 19.00 -7.89
N ALA A 320 7.50 19.99 -8.66
CA ALA A 320 6.98 21.37 -8.56
C ALA A 320 5.48 21.43 -8.92
N ARG A 321 5.03 20.66 -9.92
CA ARG A 321 3.62 20.60 -10.30
C ARG A 321 2.77 20.03 -9.16
N TYR A 322 3.19 18.92 -8.56
CA TYR A 322 2.49 18.32 -7.43
C TYR A 322 2.49 19.21 -6.19
N GLU A 323 3.60 19.90 -5.88
CA GLU A 323 3.65 20.88 -4.77
C GLU A 323 2.56 21.94 -4.94
N LYS A 324 2.44 22.53 -6.14
CA LYS A 324 1.43 23.56 -6.40
C LYS A 324 0.00 23.00 -6.37
N THR A 325 -0.19 21.78 -6.81
CA THR A 325 -1.46 21.08 -6.71
C THR A 325 -1.85 20.91 -5.24
N MET A 326 -0.93 20.44 -4.41
CA MET A 326 -1.17 20.28 -2.96
C MET A 326 -1.44 21.61 -2.25
N GLU A 327 -0.72 22.69 -2.59
CA GLU A 327 -0.98 24.04 -2.06
C GLU A 327 -2.43 24.50 -2.38
N LEU A 328 -2.95 24.17 -3.57
CA LEU A 328 -4.31 24.53 -3.96
C LEU A 328 -5.34 23.69 -3.21
N LEU A 329 -5.12 22.37 -3.13
CA LEU A 329 -6.00 21.47 -2.40
C LEU A 329 -6.01 21.78 -0.89
N ALA A 330 -4.86 22.14 -0.32
CA ALA A 330 -4.77 22.53 1.08
C ALA A 330 -5.67 23.73 1.42
N LYS A 331 -5.78 24.71 0.51
CA LYS A 331 -6.70 25.84 0.66
C LYS A 331 -8.16 25.42 0.50
N ARG A 332 -8.46 24.51 -0.42
CA ARG A 332 -9.83 24.08 -0.72
C ARG A 332 -10.40 23.17 0.38
N TYR A 333 -9.58 22.27 0.90
CA TYR A 333 -9.95 21.27 1.90
C TYR A 333 -9.47 21.63 3.32
N GLU A 334 -8.97 22.85 3.51
CA GLU A 334 -8.60 23.46 4.79
C GLU A 334 -7.66 22.59 5.64
N PHE A 335 -6.59 22.04 5.02
CA PHE A 335 -5.55 21.33 5.74
C PHE A 335 -4.19 22.05 5.68
N VAL A 336 -3.32 21.76 6.63
CA VAL A 336 -1.96 22.28 6.64
C VAL A 336 -1.11 21.47 5.66
N PHE A 337 -0.45 22.14 4.74
CA PHE A 337 0.57 21.59 3.86
C PHE A 337 1.80 22.46 3.87
N LEU A 338 2.95 21.93 4.31
CA LEU A 338 4.20 22.66 4.46
C LEU A 338 5.35 21.86 3.83
N LYS A 339 6.10 22.52 2.96
CA LYS A 339 7.45 22.08 2.59
C LYS A 339 8.43 22.59 3.65
N LEU A 340 9.08 21.66 4.33
CA LEU A 340 10.02 21.98 5.43
C LEU A 340 11.42 22.26 4.92
#